data_1cb399719fe42e413c4fb0295dbbc1b4
#
_entry.id   1cb399719fe42e413c4fb0295dbbc1b4
#
_cell.length_a   1.000
_cell.length_b   1.000
_cell.length_c   1.000
_cell.angle_alpha   90.00
_cell.angle_beta   90.00
_cell.angle_gamma   90.00
#
_symmetry.space_group_name_H-M   'P 1'
#
loop_
_entity.id
_entity.type
_entity.pdbx_description
1 polymer ?
#
loop_
_entity_poly.entity_id
_entity_poly.type
_entity_poly.pdbx_seq_one_letter_code
_entity_poly.pdbx_strand_id
1 'polypeptide(L)'
;MLIIDVRTPEEFNAGHLKGAILIEYQNILNEIEQYVDSKEKEIGLYCAAGVRSEFATQALLHHGYHQAVNLGSFSALWQQYPQLRDE
;
A
#
# COMPACT_ATOMS: atom_id res chain seq x y z
N MET A 1 -1.16 11.51 1.53
CA MET A 1 -0.60 10.17 1.79
C MET A 1 -0.45 9.39 0.49
N LEU A 2 0.68 8.74 0.32
CA LEU A 2 0.88 7.83 -0.79
C LEU A 2 0.23 6.48 -0.43
N ILE A 3 -0.66 5.98 -1.28
CA ILE A 3 -1.35 4.72 -1.04
C ILE A 3 -0.76 3.64 -1.95
N ILE A 4 -0.36 2.53 -1.36
CA ILE A 4 0.27 1.43 -2.08
C ILE A 4 -0.55 0.16 -1.91
N ASP A 5 -0.91 -0.45 -3.03
CA ASP A 5 -1.53 -1.76 -3.08
C ASP A 5 -0.40 -2.79 -3.20
N VAL A 6 -0.27 -3.68 -2.22
CA VAL A 6 0.85 -4.64 -2.22
C VAL A 6 0.39 -6.04 -2.64
N ARG A 7 -0.78 -6.12 -3.29
CA ARG A 7 -1.32 -7.37 -3.84
C ARG A 7 -0.70 -7.69 -5.18
N THR A 8 -1.21 -8.72 -5.84
CA THR A 8 -0.76 -9.11 -7.18
C THR A 8 -1.36 -8.20 -8.25
N PRO A 9 -0.77 -8.18 -9.47
CA PRO A 9 -1.38 -7.42 -10.57
C PRO A 9 -2.80 -7.86 -10.88
N GLU A 10 -3.12 -9.15 -10.77
CA GLU A 10 -4.46 -9.65 -11.03
C GLU A 10 -5.46 -9.07 -10.04
N GLU A 11 -5.09 -9.06 -8.75
CA GLU A 11 -5.96 -8.46 -7.73
C GLU A 11 -6.14 -6.97 -7.97
N PHE A 12 -5.06 -6.26 -8.26
CA PHE A 12 -5.09 -4.83 -8.52
C PHE A 12 -6.00 -4.51 -9.70
N ASN A 13 -5.88 -5.28 -10.77
CA ASN A 13 -6.68 -5.04 -11.98
C ASN A 13 -8.15 -5.36 -11.79
N ALA A 14 -8.48 -6.22 -10.84
CA ALA A 14 -9.88 -6.55 -10.53
C ALA A 14 -10.56 -5.44 -9.71
N GLY A 15 -9.80 -4.50 -9.17
CA GLY A 15 -10.32 -3.38 -8.40
C GLY A 15 -9.28 -2.93 -7.38
N HIS A 16 -9.09 -1.62 -7.26
CA HIS A 16 -8.12 -1.05 -6.31
C HIS A 16 -8.60 0.31 -5.86
N LEU A 17 -7.97 0.84 -4.83
CA LEU A 17 -8.32 2.18 -4.34
C LEU A 17 -7.81 3.24 -5.30
N LYS A 18 -8.61 4.29 -5.48
CA LYS A 18 -8.29 5.38 -6.39
C LYS A 18 -6.97 6.02 -6.01
N GLY A 19 -6.08 6.14 -6.99
CA GLY A 19 -4.78 6.74 -6.78
C GLY A 19 -3.74 5.81 -6.19
N ALA A 20 -4.11 4.56 -5.87
CA ALA A 20 -3.13 3.60 -5.36
C ALA A 20 -2.16 3.19 -6.44
N ILE A 21 -0.89 3.01 -6.06
CA ILE A 21 0.09 2.43 -6.96
C ILE A 21 0.34 0.98 -6.56
N LEU A 22 0.68 0.16 -7.55
CA LEU A 22 0.93 -1.25 -7.31
C LEU A 22 2.41 -1.49 -7.08
N ILE A 23 2.75 -2.00 -5.90
CA ILE A 23 4.08 -2.54 -5.62
C ILE A 23 3.83 -3.81 -4.82
N GLU A 24 4.07 -4.97 -5.42
CA GLU A 24 3.86 -6.22 -4.70
C GLU A 24 4.72 -6.25 -3.43
N TYR A 25 4.21 -6.88 -2.37
CA TYR A 25 4.81 -6.74 -1.03
C TYR A 25 6.27 -7.18 -0.99
N GLN A 26 6.64 -8.19 -1.76
CA GLN A 26 8.01 -8.71 -1.76
C GLN A 26 9.00 -7.75 -2.45
N ASN A 27 8.49 -6.78 -3.21
CA ASN A 27 9.31 -5.83 -3.96
C ASN A 27 9.35 -4.45 -3.32
N ILE A 28 8.77 -4.29 -2.13
CA ILE A 28 8.55 -2.95 -1.58
C ILE A 28 9.85 -2.15 -1.42
N LEU A 29 10.90 -2.78 -0.90
CA LEU A 29 12.16 -2.06 -0.68
C LEU A 29 12.90 -1.74 -1.97
N ASN A 30 12.71 -2.58 -3.00
CA ASN A 30 13.38 -2.35 -4.28
C ASN A 30 12.73 -1.23 -5.09
N GLU A 31 11.45 -0.97 -4.87
CA GLU A 31 10.70 -0.05 -5.72
C GLU A 31 10.25 1.22 -5.05
N ILE A 32 10.22 1.27 -3.70
CA ILE A 32 9.67 2.43 -3.00
C ILE A 32 10.39 3.73 -3.37
N GLU A 33 11.69 3.68 -3.61
CA GLU A 33 12.48 4.87 -3.92
C GLU A 33 12.07 5.54 -5.22
N GLN A 34 11.40 4.81 -6.11
CA GLN A 34 10.91 5.38 -7.37
C GLN A 34 9.73 6.31 -7.14
N TYR A 35 9.06 6.21 -5.99
CA TYR A 35 7.82 6.93 -5.72
C TYR A 35 7.94 7.95 -4.60
N VAL A 36 8.99 7.87 -3.78
CA VAL A 36 9.20 8.80 -2.68
C VAL A 36 10.66 9.26 -2.67
N ASP A 37 10.86 10.52 -2.35
CA ASP A 37 12.20 11.11 -2.29
C ASP A 37 12.60 11.44 -0.84
N SER A 38 11.75 11.08 0.13
CA SER A 38 12.01 11.37 1.53
C SER A 38 11.45 10.25 2.39
N LYS A 39 12.18 9.91 3.44
CA LYS A 39 11.73 8.90 4.41
C LYS A 39 10.69 9.47 5.38
N GLU A 40 10.38 10.75 5.28
CA GLU A 40 9.33 11.38 6.08
C GLU A 40 7.96 11.31 5.41
N LYS A 41 7.89 10.80 4.19
CA LYS A 41 6.62 10.72 3.45
C LYS A 41 5.65 9.77 4.15
N GLU A 42 4.39 10.20 4.26
CA GLU A 42 3.32 9.35 4.77
C GLU A 42 2.96 8.30 3.71
N ILE A 43 3.04 7.03 4.09
CA ILE A 43 2.79 5.90 3.19
C ILE A 43 1.76 4.98 3.84
N GLY A 44 0.65 4.74 3.12
CA GLY A 44 -0.35 3.79 3.55
C GLY A 44 -0.34 2.58 2.64
N LEU A 45 -0.30 1.38 3.23
CA LEU A 45 -0.22 0.14 2.46
C LEU A 45 -1.41 -0.74 2.78
N TYR A 46 -1.95 -1.43 1.78
CA TYR A 46 -3.05 -2.37 2.01
C TYR A 46 -2.88 -3.61 1.13
N CYS A 47 -3.53 -4.68 1.54
CA CYS A 47 -3.64 -5.89 0.73
C CYS A 47 -5.02 -6.48 0.90
N ALA A 48 -5.23 -7.76 0.56
CA ALA A 48 -6.55 -8.36 0.66
C ALA A 48 -7.01 -8.49 2.11
N ALA A 49 -6.14 -8.97 3.00
CA ALA A 49 -6.50 -9.26 4.40
C ALA A 49 -5.61 -8.56 5.43
N GLY A 50 -4.64 -7.76 5.00
CA GLY A 50 -3.77 -7.03 5.90
C GLY A 50 -2.45 -7.72 6.25
N VAL A 51 -2.25 -8.98 5.82
CA VAL A 51 -1.05 -9.73 6.20
C VAL A 51 0.15 -9.34 5.33
N ARG A 52 -0.01 -9.35 4.01
CA ARG A 52 1.08 -8.93 3.11
C ARG A 52 1.46 -7.47 3.33
N SER A 53 0.46 -6.63 3.58
CA SER A 53 0.72 -5.22 3.86
C SER A 53 1.43 -5.02 5.20
N GLU A 54 1.20 -5.91 6.17
CA GLU A 54 1.94 -5.83 7.43
C GLU A 54 3.42 -6.13 7.20
N PHE A 55 3.76 -7.15 6.40
CA PHE A 55 5.15 -7.44 6.06
C PHE A 55 5.80 -6.25 5.35
N ALA A 56 5.11 -5.66 4.38
CA ALA A 56 5.65 -4.52 3.63
C ALA A 56 5.83 -3.31 4.54
N THR A 57 4.85 -3.04 5.42
CA THR A 57 4.93 -1.92 6.36
C THR A 57 6.12 -2.08 7.29
N GLN A 58 6.32 -3.27 7.86
CA GLN A 58 7.44 -3.51 8.75
C GLN A 58 8.78 -3.35 8.03
N ALA A 59 8.87 -3.80 6.78
CA ALA A 59 10.09 -3.62 5.99
C ALA A 59 10.41 -2.14 5.81
N LEU A 60 9.41 -1.32 5.51
CA LEU A 60 9.61 0.12 5.36
C LEU A 60 10.02 0.77 6.68
N LEU A 61 9.35 0.41 7.78
CA LEU A 61 9.69 0.97 9.09
C LEU A 61 11.13 0.65 9.47
N HIS A 62 11.57 -0.59 9.23
CA HIS A 62 12.93 -1.02 9.55
C HIS A 62 13.97 -0.28 8.69
N HIS A 63 13.57 0.24 7.54
CA HIS A 63 14.48 0.99 6.66
C HIS A 63 14.31 2.50 6.81
N GLY A 64 13.68 2.94 7.89
CA GLY A 64 13.63 4.36 8.24
C GLY A 64 12.46 5.15 7.69
N TYR A 65 11.53 4.50 7.00
CA TYR A 65 10.30 5.17 6.57
C TYR A 65 9.32 5.17 7.74
N HIS A 66 9.46 6.14 8.63
CA HIS A 66 8.76 6.11 9.92
C HIS A 66 7.26 6.35 9.83
N GLN A 67 6.79 6.87 8.71
CA GLN A 67 5.36 7.17 8.56
C GLN A 67 4.66 6.17 7.66
N ALA A 68 5.17 4.95 7.59
CA ALA A 68 4.50 3.85 6.91
C ALA A 68 3.48 3.22 7.87
N VAL A 69 2.25 3.03 7.38
CA VAL A 69 1.18 2.44 8.18
C VAL A 69 0.46 1.37 7.37
N ASN A 70 0.05 0.30 8.04
CA ASN A 70 -0.77 -0.74 7.44
C ASN A 70 -2.23 -0.31 7.49
N LEU A 71 -2.82 -0.07 6.32
CA LEU A 71 -4.23 0.33 6.24
C LEU A 71 -5.20 -0.84 6.36
N GLY A 72 -4.71 -2.08 6.23
CA GLY A 72 -5.53 -3.26 6.45
C GLY A 72 -6.06 -3.87 5.16
N SER A 73 -7.32 -4.29 5.18
CA SER A 73 -7.89 -5.06 4.09
C SER A 73 -8.58 -4.17 3.05
N PHE A 74 -8.44 -4.58 1.79
CA PHE A 74 -9.06 -3.88 0.67
C PHE A 74 -10.59 -3.78 0.84
N SER A 75 -11.23 -4.88 1.25
CA SER A 75 -12.70 -4.87 1.36
C SER A 75 -13.19 -3.88 2.42
N ALA A 76 -12.51 -3.79 3.56
CA ALA A 76 -12.87 -2.84 4.59
C ALA A 76 -12.69 -1.40 4.12
N LEU A 77 -11.57 -1.13 3.43
CA LEU A 77 -11.30 0.21 2.90
C LEU A 77 -12.29 0.59 1.81
N TRP A 78 -12.65 -0.37 0.96
CA TRP A 78 -13.63 -0.16 -0.11
C TRP A 78 -15.00 0.24 0.45
N GLN A 79 -15.41 -0.40 1.54
CA GLN A 79 -16.68 -0.09 2.18
C GLN A 79 -16.63 1.21 2.98
N GLN A 80 -15.51 1.45 3.66
CA GLN A 80 -15.37 2.56 4.58
C GLN A 80 -15.15 3.89 3.87
N TYR A 81 -14.51 3.85 2.69
CA TYR A 81 -14.16 5.06 1.95
C TYR A 81 -14.67 4.99 0.50
N PRO A 82 -16.00 5.19 0.29
CA PRO A 82 -16.54 5.14 -1.07
C PRO A 82 -15.87 6.09 -2.04
N GLN A 83 -15.36 7.22 -1.55
CA GLN A 83 -14.67 8.19 -2.38
C GLN A 83 -13.34 7.69 -2.93
N LEU A 84 -12.82 6.60 -2.39
CA LEU A 84 -11.56 6.00 -2.85
C LEU A 84 -11.79 4.84 -3.82
N ARG A 85 -13.03 4.57 -4.19
CA ARG A 85 -13.30 3.48 -5.14
C ARG A 85 -12.91 3.92 -6.53
N ASP A 86 -12.08 3.10 -7.15
CA ASP A 86 -11.65 3.31 -8.53
C ASP A 86 -12.56 2.47 -9.43
N GLU A 87 -13.42 3.14 -10.16
CA GLU A 87 -14.39 2.48 -11.01
C GLU A 87 -14.07 2.68 -12.48
#